data_2562145e72d7369996f1152e967f948c
#
_entry.id   2562145e72d7369996f1152e967f948c
#
_cell.length_a   1.000
_cell.length_b   1.000
_cell.length_c   1.000
_cell.angle_alpha   90.00
_cell.angle_beta   90.00
_cell.angle_gamma   90.00
#
_symmetry.space_group_name_H-M   'P 1'
#
loop_
_entity.id
_entity.type
_entity.pdbx_description
1 polymer ?
#
loop_
_entity_poly.entity_id
_entity_poly.type
_entity_poly.pdbx_seq_one_letter_code
_entity_poly.pdbx_strand_id
1 'polypeptide(L)'
;MISILMPIYNGIEFINESVSSILNQDFDKWELIIGINGHPPNSDVYQMAKKYESVKVRVLDLHHIKGKANALNEMVQFCNYNYVALLDVDDLWHPNKLSKQMIYMDFFDVIGTRCVYFGDLAGTIPNIPVGNLIKNKVDFLKVNPIINSSCLVRKELCYWEDALNGVEDYDMWLRLWKQGKHFYNCNDVLVKHRIHKSSAFNAKGNHNMVANLIKKHS
;
A
#
# COMPACT_ATOMS: atom_id res chain seq x y z
N MET A 1 16.83 -1.02 -4.91
CA MET A 1 15.80 -0.99 -5.97
C MET A 1 14.48 -1.47 -5.39
N ILE A 2 13.34 -0.92 -5.86
CA ILE A 2 12.01 -1.10 -5.27
C ILE A 2 11.02 -1.53 -6.34
N SER A 3 10.21 -2.56 -6.08
CA SER A 3 9.04 -2.90 -6.87
C SER A 3 7.81 -2.23 -6.25
N ILE A 4 7.10 -1.41 -7.01
CA ILE A 4 5.90 -0.71 -6.58
C ILE A 4 4.70 -1.49 -7.10
N LEU A 5 3.76 -1.84 -6.22
CA LEU A 5 2.52 -2.53 -6.59
C LEU A 5 1.33 -1.57 -6.50
N MET A 6 0.54 -1.53 -7.56
CA MET A 6 -0.70 -0.77 -7.67
C MET A 6 -1.83 -1.70 -8.12
N PRO A 7 -2.54 -2.34 -7.18
CA PRO A 7 -3.72 -3.14 -7.53
C PRO A 7 -4.90 -2.23 -7.85
N ILE A 8 -5.64 -2.52 -8.92
CA ILE A 8 -6.78 -1.72 -9.37
C ILE A 8 -8.00 -2.62 -9.60
N TYR A 9 -9.03 -2.43 -8.79
CA TYR A 9 -10.38 -2.92 -9.03
C TYR A 9 -11.31 -1.75 -9.38
N ASN A 10 -11.34 -0.70 -8.55
CA ASN A 10 -12.03 0.56 -8.78
C ASN A 10 -11.03 1.72 -8.74
N GLY A 11 -11.45 2.93 -9.16
CA GLY A 11 -10.62 4.14 -9.03
C GLY A 11 -9.69 4.37 -10.22
N ILE A 12 -9.94 3.74 -11.37
CA ILE A 12 -9.12 3.92 -12.58
C ILE A 12 -9.05 5.40 -13.03
N GLU A 13 -10.05 6.20 -12.67
CA GLU A 13 -10.10 7.64 -12.94
C GLU A 13 -8.96 8.41 -12.28
N PHE A 14 -8.37 7.89 -11.20
CA PHE A 14 -7.26 8.52 -10.47
C PHE A 14 -5.88 8.09 -10.98
N ILE A 15 -5.79 7.11 -11.88
CA ILE A 15 -4.51 6.50 -12.31
C ILE A 15 -3.49 7.53 -12.80
N ASN A 16 -3.95 8.57 -13.49
CA ASN A 16 -3.06 9.59 -14.05
C ASN A 16 -2.31 10.35 -12.94
N GLU A 17 -3.02 10.72 -11.87
CA GLU A 17 -2.42 11.42 -10.74
C GLU A 17 -1.47 10.51 -9.97
N SER A 18 -1.88 9.28 -9.66
CA SER A 18 -1.08 8.36 -8.86
C SER A 18 0.17 7.88 -9.60
N VAL A 19 0.08 7.51 -10.89
CA VAL A 19 1.25 7.15 -11.71
C VAL A 19 2.18 8.35 -11.86
N SER A 20 1.66 9.56 -12.10
CA SER A 20 2.48 10.78 -12.14
C SER A 20 3.25 11.01 -10.85
N SER A 21 2.66 10.70 -9.69
CA SER A 21 3.34 10.82 -8.39
C SER A 21 4.53 9.87 -8.23
N ILE A 22 4.47 8.69 -8.89
CA ILE A 22 5.59 7.74 -8.95
C ILE A 22 6.66 8.23 -9.93
N LEU A 23 6.26 8.67 -11.12
CA LEU A 23 7.20 9.16 -12.14
C LEU A 23 8.00 10.37 -11.67
N ASN A 24 7.44 11.18 -10.76
CA ASN A 24 8.07 12.36 -10.18
C ASN A 24 8.89 12.06 -8.90
N GLN A 25 9.17 10.79 -8.57
CA GLN A 25 10.05 10.46 -7.45
C GLN A 25 11.50 10.87 -7.75
N ASP A 26 12.18 11.43 -6.75
CA ASP A 26 13.61 11.80 -6.80
C ASP A 26 14.55 10.57 -6.74
N PHE A 27 14.00 9.41 -6.46
CA PHE A 27 14.67 8.11 -6.49
C PHE A 27 14.24 7.34 -7.74
N ASP A 28 15.18 7.00 -8.62
CA ASP A 28 14.92 6.47 -9.97
C ASP A 28 15.02 4.93 -10.11
N LYS A 29 15.48 4.21 -9.05
CA LYS A 29 15.70 2.76 -9.08
C LYS A 29 14.46 1.99 -8.62
N TRP A 30 13.38 2.08 -9.40
CA TRP A 30 12.12 1.40 -9.16
C TRP A 30 11.53 0.81 -10.45
N GLU A 31 10.65 -0.16 -10.28
CA GLU A 31 9.67 -0.62 -11.27
C GLU A 31 8.25 -0.45 -10.70
N LEU A 32 7.26 -0.29 -11.59
CA LEU A 32 5.84 -0.24 -11.23
C LEU A 32 5.13 -1.44 -11.86
N ILE A 33 4.38 -2.18 -11.05
CA ILE A 33 3.51 -3.26 -11.48
C ILE A 33 2.08 -2.83 -11.17
N ILE A 34 1.27 -2.65 -12.22
CA ILE A 34 -0.15 -2.31 -12.13
C ILE A 34 -0.92 -3.60 -12.38
N GLY A 35 -1.76 -4.03 -11.44
CA GLY A 35 -2.58 -5.23 -11.56
C GLY A 35 -4.05 -4.90 -11.67
N ILE A 36 -4.70 -5.24 -12.78
CA ILE A 36 -6.14 -5.05 -12.99
C ILE A 36 -6.85 -6.36 -12.65
N ASN A 37 -7.56 -6.41 -11.53
CA ASN A 37 -8.19 -7.62 -11.03
C ASN A 37 -9.72 -7.52 -11.01
N GLY A 38 -10.40 -8.68 -11.16
CA GLY A 38 -11.85 -8.79 -11.02
C GLY A 38 -12.69 -8.21 -12.14
N HIS A 39 -12.07 -7.71 -13.21
CA HIS A 39 -12.71 -7.25 -14.44
C HIS A 39 -12.71 -8.36 -15.51
N PRO A 40 -13.56 -8.30 -16.55
CA PRO A 40 -13.42 -9.17 -17.72
C PRO A 40 -12.05 -9.03 -18.37
N PRO A 41 -11.55 -10.07 -19.04
CA PRO A 41 -10.28 -10.01 -19.76
C PRO A 41 -10.31 -8.88 -20.80
N ASN A 42 -9.19 -8.16 -20.91
CA ASN A 42 -9.05 -7.00 -21.82
C ASN A 42 -10.11 -5.89 -21.62
N SER A 43 -10.62 -5.72 -20.41
CA SER A 43 -11.61 -4.69 -20.05
C SER A 43 -11.12 -3.27 -20.36
N ASP A 44 -12.06 -2.31 -20.42
CA ASP A 44 -11.71 -0.89 -20.61
C ASP A 44 -10.76 -0.39 -19.50
N VAL A 45 -10.93 -0.86 -18.27
CA VAL A 45 -10.03 -0.56 -17.14
C VAL A 45 -8.60 -1.04 -17.43
N TYR A 46 -8.46 -2.28 -17.95
CA TYR A 46 -7.17 -2.79 -18.36
C TYR A 46 -6.56 -1.96 -19.51
N GLN A 47 -7.36 -1.64 -20.54
CA GLN A 47 -6.90 -0.84 -21.68
C GLN A 47 -6.48 0.58 -21.27
N MET A 48 -7.15 1.17 -20.30
CA MET A 48 -6.75 2.47 -19.74
C MET A 48 -5.41 2.38 -19.01
N ALA A 49 -5.21 1.35 -18.18
CA ALA A 49 -3.95 1.13 -17.48
C ALA A 49 -2.80 0.79 -18.45
N LYS A 50 -3.09 0.04 -19.52
CA LYS A 50 -2.10 -0.38 -20.53
C LYS A 50 -1.40 0.80 -21.21
N LYS A 51 -2.01 1.98 -21.25
CA LYS A 51 -1.40 3.21 -21.80
C LYS A 51 -0.15 3.66 -21.03
N TYR A 52 0.04 3.21 -19.80
CA TYR A 52 1.20 3.53 -18.96
C TYR A 52 2.35 2.52 -19.13
N GLU A 53 2.15 1.44 -19.88
CA GLU A 53 3.17 0.41 -20.05
C GLU A 53 4.45 0.99 -20.66
N SER A 54 5.59 0.64 -20.07
CA SER A 54 6.91 1.12 -20.47
C SER A 54 8.00 0.19 -19.95
N VAL A 55 9.26 0.53 -20.16
CA VAL A 55 10.40 -0.25 -19.63
C VAL A 55 10.34 -0.40 -18.11
N LYS A 56 9.82 0.61 -17.39
CA LYS A 56 9.69 0.60 -15.92
C LYS A 56 8.30 0.23 -15.41
N VAL A 57 7.30 0.20 -16.29
CA VAL A 57 5.90 -0.03 -15.88
C VAL A 57 5.36 -1.26 -16.61
N ARG A 58 4.94 -2.25 -15.86
CA ARG A 58 4.27 -3.46 -16.33
C ARG A 58 2.81 -3.45 -15.94
N VAL A 59 1.92 -3.81 -16.84
CA VAL A 59 0.48 -3.91 -16.58
C VAL A 59 0.05 -5.37 -16.72
N LEU A 60 -0.55 -5.92 -15.65
CA LEU A 60 -1.03 -7.29 -15.57
C LEU A 60 -2.55 -7.34 -15.69
N ASP A 61 -3.05 -8.19 -16.60
CA ASP A 61 -4.47 -8.53 -16.70
C ASP A 61 -4.77 -9.71 -15.74
N LEU A 62 -5.21 -9.39 -14.53
CA LEU A 62 -5.54 -10.35 -13.48
C LEU A 62 -7.04 -10.66 -13.44
N HIS A 63 -7.70 -10.74 -14.59
CA HIS A 63 -9.15 -10.90 -14.74
C HIS A 63 -9.73 -12.08 -13.95
N HIS A 64 -8.97 -13.16 -13.79
CA HIS A 64 -9.37 -14.36 -13.05
C HIS A 64 -9.20 -14.24 -11.53
N ILE A 65 -8.55 -13.15 -11.04
CA ILE A 65 -8.26 -12.94 -9.63
C ILE A 65 -9.28 -12.01 -9.00
N LYS A 66 -9.88 -12.43 -7.90
CA LYS A 66 -10.83 -11.62 -7.12
C LYS A 66 -10.21 -11.23 -5.78
N GLY A 67 -10.47 -9.99 -5.36
CA GLY A 67 -10.00 -9.45 -4.09
C GLY A 67 -8.58 -8.86 -4.16
N LYS A 68 -8.36 -7.82 -3.35
CA LYS A 68 -7.08 -7.07 -3.32
C LYS A 68 -5.93 -7.93 -2.81
N ALA A 69 -6.16 -8.73 -1.76
CA ALA A 69 -5.16 -9.62 -1.18
C ALA A 69 -4.60 -10.61 -2.21
N ASN A 70 -5.49 -11.31 -2.93
CA ASN A 70 -5.10 -12.26 -3.98
C ASN A 70 -4.38 -11.58 -5.13
N ALA A 71 -4.83 -10.38 -5.54
CA ALA A 71 -4.16 -9.60 -6.57
C ALA A 71 -2.74 -9.23 -6.14
N LEU A 72 -2.54 -8.76 -4.91
CA LEU A 72 -1.22 -8.44 -4.37
C LEU A 72 -0.31 -9.68 -4.26
N ASN A 73 -0.85 -10.83 -3.80
CA ASN A 73 -0.11 -12.09 -3.74
C ASN A 73 0.34 -12.58 -5.12
N GLU A 74 -0.47 -12.37 -6.16
CA GLU A 74 -0.07 -12.66 -7.54
C GLU A 74 0.96 -11.65 -8.03
N MET A 75 0.72 -10.34 -7.84
CA MET A 75 1.61 -9.28 -8.32
C MET A 75 3.01 -9.36 -7.73
N VAL A 76 3.16 -9.78 -6.47
CA VAL A 76 4.45 -9.89 -5.81
C VAL A 76 5.37 -10.91 -6.48
N GLN A 77 4.80 -11.92 -7.19
CA GLN A 77 5.59 -12.90 -7.95
C GLN A 77 6.32 -12.26 -9.14
N PHE A 78 5.81 -11.15 -9.65
CA PHE A 78 6.41 -10.40 -10.77
C PHE A 78 7.43 -9.36 -10.33
N CYS A 79 7.62 -9.16 -9.02
CA CYS A 79 8.61 -8.22 -8.47
C CYS A 79 10.04 -8.69 -8.73
N ASN A 80 10.85 -7.83 -9.32
CA ASN A 80 12.27 -8.11 -9.54
C ASN A 80 13.16 -7.70 -8.36
N TYR A 81 12.66 -6.90 -7.42
CA TYR A 81 13.47 -6.30 -6.36
C TYR A 81 13.08 -6.79 -4.97
N ASN A 82 14.01 -6.66 -4.02
CA ASN A 82 13.88 -7.20 -2.66
C ASN A 82 13.00 -6.34 -1.74
N TYR A 83 12.55 -5.19 -2.20
CA TYR A 83 11.63 -4.31 -1.47
C TYR A 83 10.41 -4.00 -2.29
N VAL A 84 9.26 -4.05 -1.64
CA VAL A 84 7.94 -3.78 -2.20
C VAL A 84 7.36 -2.55 -1.54
N ALA A 85 6.91 -1.60 -2.34
CA ALA A 85 6.10 -0.47 -1.90
C ALA A 85 4.68 -0.60 -2.46
N LEU A 86 3.68 -0.18 -1.69
CA LEU A 86 2.28 -0.18 -2.14
C LEU A 86 1.80 1.24 -2.39
N LEU A 87 1.06 1.41 -3.48
CA LEU A 87 0.31 2.63 -3.75
C LEU A 87 -1.09 2.26 -4.24
N ASP A 88 -2.11 2.62 -3.47
CA ASP A 88 -3.48 2.53 -3.94
C ASP A 88 -3.72 3.59 -5.03
N VAL A 89 -4.50 3.24 -6.06
CA VAL A 89 -4.64 4.06 -7.28
C VAL A 89 -5.23 5.45 -7.04
N ASP A 90 -5.89 5.65 -5.90
CA ASP A 90 -6.52 6.90 -5.49
C ASP A 90 -5.61 7.78 -4.61
N ASP A 91 -4.44 7.28 -4.19
CA ASP A 91 -3.48 7.99 -3.36
C ASP A 91 -2.34 8.62 -4.17
N LEU A 92 -1.62 9.56 -3.53
CA LEU A 92 -0.48 10.26 -4.15
C LEU A 92 0.73 10.22 -3.23
N TRP A 93 1.91 10.10 -3.83
CA TRP A 93 3.19 10.19 -3.13
C TRP A 93 3.83 11.57 -3.25
N HIS A 94 4.50 11.99 -2.18
CA HIS A 94 5.40 13.13 -2.22
C HIS A 94 6.68 12.77 -3.01
N PRO A 95 7.27 13.70 -3.80
CA PRO A 95 8.41 13.40 -4.67
C PRO A 95 9.62 12.75 -4.00
N ASN A 96 9.86 13.00 -2.73
CA ASN A 96 10.99 12.43 -1.99
C ASN A 96 10.61 11.27 -1.05
N LYS A 97 9.47 10.61 -1.30
CA LYS A 97 9.03 9.50 -0.42
C LYS A 97 10.02 8.34 -0.44
N LEU A 98 10.37 7.87 -1.63
CA LEU A 98 11.23 6.70 -1.75
C LEU A 98 12.64 6.97 -1.24
N SER A 99 13.24 8.11 -1.57
CA SER A 99 14.58 8.49 -1.10
C SER A 99 14.66 8.57 0.42
N LYS A 100 13.63 9.15 1.07
CA LYS A 100 13.57 9.25 2.54
C LYS A 100 13.39 7.89 3.22
N GLN A 101 12.62 6.98 2.63
CA GLN A 101 12.43 5.64 3.21
C GLN A 101 13.65 4.73 3.01
N MET A 102 14.36 4.87 1.89
CA MET A 102 15.54 4.07 1.57
C MET A 102 16.65 4.15 2.63
N ILE A 103 16.73 5.25 3.39
CA ILE A 103 17.72 5.44 4.47
C ILE A 103 17.54 4.38 5.57
N TYR A 104 16.33 3.86 5.75
CA TYR A 104 15.98 2.95 6.85
C TYR A 104 15.92 1.47 6.44
N MET A 105 16.04 1.15 5.13
CA MET A 105 15.75 -0.20 4.63
C MET A 105 16.71 -1.28 5.14
N ASP A 106 17.95 -0.92 5.51
CA ASP A 106 18.92 -1.88 6.03
C ASP A 106 18.67 -2.23 7.51
N PHE A 107 17.88 -1.41 8.21
CA PHE A 107 17.65 -1.51 9.64
C PHE A 107 16.26 -2.01 10.02
N PHE A 108 15.28 -1.90 9.09
CA PHE A 108 13.89 -2.21 9.37
C PHE A 108 13.29 -3.08 8.28
N ASP A 109 12.33 -3.92 8.68
CA ASP A 109 11.62 -4.85 7.79
C ASP A 109 10.43 -4.16 7.11
N VAL A 110 9.77 -3.24 7.84
CA VAL A 110 8.62 -2.47 7.38
C VAL A 110 8.84 -0.99 7.70
N ILE A 111 8.71 -0.14 6.69
CA ILE A 111 8.92 1.30 6.81
C ILE A 111 7.68 2.02 6.28
N GLY A 112 6.98 2.73 7.16
CA GLY A 112 5.85 3.59 6.82
C GLY A 112 6.22 5.07 6.84
N THR A 113 5.23 5.91 6.57
CA THR A 113 5.29 7.37 6.68
C THR A 113 3.96 7.91 7.16
N ARG A 114 3.92 9.16 7.61
CA ARG A 114 2.65 9.84 7.85
C ARG A 114 1.96 10.17 6.52
N CYS A 115 0.64 10.37 6.58
CA CYS A 115 -0.14 10.89 5.48
C CYS A 115 -0.91 12.14 5.86
N VAL A 116 -1.43 12.83 4.84
CA VAL A 116 -2.47 13.84 4.98
C VAL A 116 -3.68 13.42 4.16
N TYR A 117 -4.88 13.58 4.73
CA TYR A 117 -6.12 13.33 4.00
C TYR A 117 -6.42 14.44 3.00
N PHE A 118 -6.96 14.08 1.85
CA PHE A 118 -7.44 15.01 0.83
C PHE A 118 -8.68 14.44 0.11
N GLY A 119 -9.30 15.21 -0.75
CA GLY A 119 -10.59 14.85 -1.37
C GLY A 119 -11.76 15.36 -0.51
N ASP A 120 -12.71 14.50 -0.17
CA ASP A 120 -13.91 14.86 0.60
C ASP A 120 -13.58 15.28 2.04
N LEU A 121 -12.44 14.84 2.58
CA LEU A 121 -11.90 15.25 3.87
C LEU A 121 -10.47 15.76 3.67
N ALA A 122 -10.28 17.07 3.71
CA ALA A 122 -8.99 17.67 3.41
C ALA A 122 -8.26 18.19 4.66
N GLY A 123 -6.92 18.09 4.65
CA GLY A 123 -6.02 18.73 5.62
C GLY A 123 -5.85 17.97 6.95
N THR A 124 -6.57 16.89 7.19
CA THR A 124 -6.40 16.10 8.42
C THR A 124 -5.17 15.21 8.30
N ILE A 125 -4.27 15.30 9.29
CA ILE A 125 -3.13 14.40 9.45
C ILE A 125 -3.47 13.44 10.59
N PRO A 126 -3.69 12.14 10.31
CA PRO A 126 -4.00 11.18 11.37
C PRO A 126 -2.82 11.06 12.34
N ASN A 127 -3.16 10.90 13.62
CA ASN A 127 -2.16 10.69 14.66
C ASN A 127 -1.75 9.23 14.69
N ILE A 128 -0.69 8.90 13.96
CA ILE A 128 -0.08 7.56 13.95
C ILE A 128 1.29 7.60 14.63
N PRO A 129 1.72 6.49 15.27
CA PRO A 129 3.03 6.39 15.88
C PRO A 129 4.16 6.59 14.87
N VAL A 130 5.25 7.25 15.28
CA VAL A 130 6.43 7.51 14.44
C VAL A 130 7.71 7.01 15.08
N GLY A 131 8.79 6.91 14.29
CA GLY A 131 10.09 6.40 14.71
C GLY A 131 10.13 4.88 14.77
N ASN A 132 11.01 4.31 15.58
CA ASN A 132 11.12 2.87 15.79
C ASN A 132 9.94 2.37 16.66
N LEU A 133 8.96 1.72 16.06
CA LEU A 133 7.71 1.36 16.71
C LEU A 133 7.91 0.28 17.79
N ILE A 134 8.86 -0.63 17.59
CA ILE A 134 9.16 -1.70 18.56
C ILE A 134 9.86 -1.10 19.80
N LYS A 135 10.89 -0.26 19.58
CA LYS A 135 11.58 0.43 20.68
C LYS A 135 10.62 1.33 21.48
N ASN A 136 9.69 1.97 20.77
CA ASN A 136 8.68 2.84 21.37
C ASN A 136 7.50 2.06 22.01
N LYS A 137 7.55 0.71 21.99
CA LYS A 137 6.53 -0.20 22.57
C LYS A 137 5.11 0.10 22.08
N VAL A 138 4.98 0.39 20.78
CA VAL A 138 3.68 0.62 20.16
C VAL A 138 2.85 -0.66 20.21
N ASP A 139 1.63 -0.53 20.72
CA ASP A 139 0.67 -1.64 20.78
C ASP A 139 -0.14 -1.70 19.47
N PHE A 140 0.21 -2.63 18.61
CA PHE A 140 -0.43 -2.82 17.31
C PHE A 140 -1.89 -3.31 17.41
N LEU A 141 -2.31 -3.83 18.57
CA LEU A 141 -3.73 -4.16 18.81
C LEU A 141 -4.60 -2.91 19.06
N LYS A 142 -3.99 -1.77 19.37
CA LYS A 142 -4.70 -0.51 19.62
C LYS A 142 -4.71 0.45 18.44
N VAL A 143 -3.80 0.28 17.51
CA VAL A 143 -3.65 1.18 16.35
C VAL A 143 -3.11 0.43 15.16
N ASN A 144 -3.68 0.65 13.95
CA ASN A 144 -3.00 0.30 12.70
C ASN A 144 -1.89 1.34 12.46
N PRO A 145 -0.61 0.98 12.66
CA PRO A 145 0.44 2.00 12.67
C PRO A 145 0.98 2.33 11.28
N ILE A 146 0.71 1.49 10.28
CA ILE A 146 1.26 1.63 8.92
C ILE A 146 0.12 1.84 7.92
N ILE A 147 0.12 2.98 7.26
CA ILE A 147 -0.81 3.30 6.17
C ILE A 147 -0.39 2.49 4.93
N ASN A 148 -1.33 1.78 4.30
CA ASN A 148 -1.05 0.89 3.17
C ASN A 148 -0.22 1.58 2.08
N SER A 149 -0.67 2.70 1.54
CA SER A 149 0.06 3.46 0.49
C SER A 149 1.36 4.11 0.96
N SER A 150 1.67 4.04 2.26
CA SER A 150 2.93 4.57 2.80
C SER A 150 4.03 3.52 2.90
N CYS A 151 3.68 2.24 2.88
CA CYS A 151 4.61 1.18 3.24
C CYS A 151 5.73 0.96 2.21
N LEU A 152 6.87 0.55 2.74
CA LEU A 152 7.98 -0.10 2.06
C LEU A 152 8.33 -1.31 2.91
N VAL A 153 8.31 -2.51 2.34
CA VAL A 153 8.45 -3.78 3.07
C VAL A 153 9.36 -4.75 2.31
N ARG A 154 10.08 -5.62 3.01
CA ARG A 154 10.88 -6.68 2.39
C ARG A 154 9.99 -7.64 1.61
N LYS A 155 10.34 -7.95 0.37
CA LYS A 155 9.55 -8.81 -0.53
C LYS A 155 9.21 -10.16 0.11
N GLU A 156 10.15 -10.80 0.80
CA GLU A 156 9.96 -12.08 1.45
C GLU A 156 8.91 -12.09 2.58
N LEU A 157 8.51 -10.91 3.06
CA LEU A 157 7.49 -10.74 4.09
C LEU A 157 6.11 -10.45 3.51
N CYS A 158 6.02 -10.21 2.20
CA CYS A 158 4.78 -9.85 1.52
C CYS A 158 3.89 -11.08 1.35
N TYR A 159 2.86 -11.17 2.18
CA TYR A 159 1.77 -12.11 2.05
C TYR A 159 0.50 -11.51 2.66
N TRP A 160 -0.59 -11.48 1.91
CA TRP A 160 -1.89 -10.96 2.32
C TRP A 160 -2.91 -12.08 2.45
N GLU A 161 -3.62 -12.16 3.57
CA GLU A 161 -4.64 -13.15 3.84
C GLU A 161 -5.91 -12.85 3.03
N ASP A 162 -6.38 -13.82 2.24
CA ASP A 162 -7.48 -13.64 1.27
C ASP A 162 -8.83 -13.26 1.90
N ALA A 163 -9.13 -13.82 3.08
CA ALA A 163 -10.44 -13.62 3.72
C ALA A 163 -10.68 -12.23 4.33
N LEU A 164 -9.73 -11.28 4.17
CA LEU A 164 -9.67 -10.04 4.96
C LEU A 164 -9.77 -8.76 4.13
N ASN A 165 -10.64 -8.74 3.12
CA ASN A 165 -10.84 -7.54 2.29
C ASN A 165 -11.13 -6.28 3.12
N GLY A 166 -10.26 -5.27 2.95
CA GLY A 166 -10.35 -3.97 3.62
C GLY A 166 -9.58 -3.86 4.95
N VAL A 167 -8.99 -4.96 5.44
CA VAL A 167 -8.07 -5.00 6.60
C VAL A 167 -6.89 -5.93 6.37
N GLU A 168 -6.65 -6.31 5.13
CA GLU A 168 -5.57 -7.22 4.70
C GLU A 168 -4.18 -6.69 5.02
N ASP A 169 -3.99 -5.38 4.94
CA ASP A 169 -2.77 -4.69 5.32
C ASP A 169 -2.55 -4.75 6.84
N TYR A 170 -3.58 -4.45 7.62
CA TYR A 170 -3.48 -4.47 9.07
C TYR A 170 -3.24 -5.88 9.61
N ASP A 171 -3.86 -6.93 9.03
CA ASP A 171 -3.53 -8.32 9.36
C ASP A 171 -2.05 -8.62 9.12
N MET A 172 -1.52 -8.19 7.98
CA MET A 172 -0.10 -8.39 7.66
C MET A 172 0.80 -7.70 8.71
N TRP A 173 0.49 -6.47 9.13
CA TRP A 173 1.25 -5.78 10.16
C TRP A 173 1.19 -6.48 11.50
N LEU A 174 0.03 -6.98 11.92
CA LEU A 174 -0.13 -7.74 13.16
C LEU A 174 0.65 -9.05 13.14
N ARG A 175 0.61 -9.80 12.04
CA ARG A 175 1.40 -11.04 11.88
C ARG A 175 2.91 -10.78 11.97
N LEU A 176 3.39 -9.77 11.25
CA LEU A 176 4.81 -9.40 11.23
C LEU A 176 5.27 -8.87 12.59
N TRP A 177 4.43 -8.09 13.28
CA TRP A 177 4.71 -7.63 14.65
C TRP A 177 4.85 -8.81 15.63
N LYS A 178 3.94 -9.78 15.59
CA LYS A 178 4.02 -11.01 16.41
C LYS A 178 5.25 -11.87 16.09
N GLN A 179 5.74 -11.81 14.86
CA GLN A 179 6.99 -12.47 14.46
C GLN A 179 8.26 -11.70 14.89
N GLY A 180 8.12 -10.60 15.60
CA GLY A 180 9.25 -9.78 16.08
C GLY A 180 9.93 -8.96 14.98
N LYS A 181 9.24 -8.68 13.86
CA LYS A 181 9.80 -7.85 12.79
C LYS A 181 9.96 -6.41 13.24
N HIS A 182 10.89 -5.70 12.62
CA HIS A 182 11.23 -4.33 12.96
C HIS A 182 10.48 -3.33 12.10
N PHE A 183 9.81 -2.39 12.77
CA PHE A 183 8.96 -1.37 12.13
C PHE A 183 9.47 0.04 12.41
N TYR A 184 9.42 0.88 11.39
CA TYR A 184 9.74 2.28 11.47
C TYR A 184 8.71 3.13 10.72
N ASN A 185 8.29 4.25 11.31
CA ASN A 185 7.49 5.26 10.62
C ASN A 185 8.27 6.57 10.52
N CYS A 186 8.52 7.03 9.31
CA CYS A 186 9.06 8.36 9.07
C CYS A 186 8.10 9.43 9.61
N ASN A 187 8.64 10.45 10.27
CA ASN A 187 7.83 11.56 10.79
C ASN A 187 7.32 12.51 9.69
N ASP A 188 7.87 12.40 8.49
CA ASP A 188 7.45 13.21 7.35
C ASP A 188 6.07 12.76 6.82
N VAL A 189 5.29 13.73 6.35
CA VAL A 189 4.04 13.50 5.60
C VAL A 189 4.40 13.28 4.14
N LEU A 190 4.46 12.01 3.71
CA LEU A 190 4.94 11.64 2.37
C LEU A 190 3.87 10.99 1.49
N VAL A 191 2.65 10.85 2.02
CA VAL A 191 1.48 10.35 1.30
C VAL A 191 0.33 11.33 1.44
N LYS A 192 -0.38 11.58 0.34
CA LYS A 192 -1.72 12.15 0.35
C LYS A 192 -2.70 10.99 0.19
N HIS A 193 -3.49 10.72 1.22
CA HIS A 193 -4.49 9.64 1.23
C HIS A 193 -5.86 10.22 0.88
N ARG A 194 -6.44 9.75 -0.23
CA ARG A 194 -7.70 10.27 -0.76
C ARG A 194 -8.89 9.69 -0.01
N ILE A 195 -9.74 10.57 0.47
CA ILE A 195 -11.04 10.21 1.05
C ILE A 195 -12.13 10.57 0.05
N HIS A 196 -12.90 9.58 -0.38
CA HIS A 196 -14.06 9.73 -1.26
C HIS A 196 -15.14 8.71 -0.91
N LYS A 197 -16.35 8.88 -1.46
CA LYS A 197 -17.52 8.06 -1.08
C LYS A 197 -17.35 6.55 -1.30
N SER A 198 -16.56 6.15 -2.28
CA SER A 198 -16.26 4.74 -2.61
C SER A 198 -14.93 4.24 -2.03
N SER A 199 -14.24 5.02 -1.18
CA SER A 199 -13.04 4.57 -0.48
C SER A 199 -13.33 3.36 0.39
N ALA A 200 -12.46 2.37 0.38
CA ALA A 200 -12.53 1.22 1.29
C ALA A 200 -12.53 1.66 2.77
N PHE A 201 -11.87 2.77 3.09
CA PHE A 201 -11.86 3.40 4.41
C PHE A 201 -13.28 3.75 4.91
N ASN A 202 -14.20 4.15 4.00
CA ASN A 202 -15.58 4.52 4.32
C ASN A 202 -16.57 3.35 4.19
N ALA A 203 -16.11 2.13 3.87
CA ALA A 203 -16.98 0.99 3.68
C ALA A 203 -17.73 0.62 4.96
N LYS A 204 -19.04 0.38 4.82
CA LYS A 204 -19.89 -0.08 5.93
C LYS A 204 -19.35 -1.43 6.46
N GLY A 205 -19.13 -1.53 7.77
CA GLY A 205 -18.66 -2.76 8.41
C GLY A 205 -17.16 -2.79 8.73
N ASN A 206 -16.37 -1.82 8.30
CA ASN A 206 -14.93 -1.77 8.60
C ASN A 206 -14.63 -1.89 10.10
N HIS A 207 -15.41 -1.25 10.98
CA HIS A 207 -15.24 -1.37 12.43
C HIS A 207 -15.38 -2.81 12.94
N ASN A 208 -16.34 -3.57 12.39
CA ASN A 208 -16.53 -4.98 12.77
C ASN A 208 -15.38 -5.85 12.27
N MET A 209 -14.86 -5.56 11.08
CA MET A 209 -13.71 -6.29 10.53
C MET A 209 -12.46 -6.05 11.35
N VAL A 210 -12.17 -4.80 11.73
CA VAL A 210 -11.06 -4.45 12.62
C VAL A 210 -11.22 -5.12 14.00
N ALA A 211 -12.42 -5.10 14.61
CA ALA A 211 -12.66 -5.75 15.89
C ALA A 211 -12.43 -7.26 15.83
N ASN A 212 -12.91 -7.92 14.78
CA ASN A 212 -12.69 -9.36 14.56
C ASN A 212 -11.19 -9.67 14.33
N LEU A 213 -10.50 -8.82 13.59
CA LEU A 213 -9.06 -8.94 13.35
C LEU A 213 -8.28 -8.82 14.67
N ILE A 214 -8.56 -7.81 15.49
CA ILE A 214 -7.93 -7.64 16.81
C ILE A 214 -8.18 -8.89 17.67
N LYS A 215 -9.42 -9.39 17.72
CA LYS A 215 -9.75 -10.61 18.47
C LYS A 215 -8.97 -11.85 17.95
N LYS A 216 -8.77 -11.97 16.64
CA LYS A 216 -7.96 -13.05 16.02
C LYS A 216 -6.51 -12.98 16.50
N HIS A 217 -6.01 -11.78 16.72
CA HIS A 217 -4.61 -11.53 17.07
C HIS A 217 -4.38 -11.24 18.58
N SER A 218 -5.39 -11.20 19.44
CA SER A 218 -5.25 -11.12 20.89
C SER A 218 -4.98 -12.50 21.46
#